data_49e09be28190fc1d2719358d701f3ef1
#
_entry.id   49e09be28190fc1d2719358d701f3ef1
#
_cell.length_a   1.000
_cell.length_b   1.000
_cell.length_c   1.000
_cell.angle_alpha   90.00
_cell.angle_beta   90.00
_cell.angle_gamma   90.00
#
_symmetry.space_group_name_H-M   'P 1'
#
loop_
_entity.id
_entity.type
_entity.pdbx_description
1 polymer ?
#
loop_
_entity_poly.entity_id
_entity_poly.type
_entity_poly.pdbx_seq_one_letter_code
_entity_poly.pdbx_strand_id
1 'polypeptide(L)'
;QQVPEKCIHSAEYLTHKKGKLKGNVVVLGSGQSSAEVFLDLFDQQYQHDGVPAADFKLHWLTRSNGFFPMEYAPLGLEHFSPNYTQHFYRLSETQKAAQLKDQSLLYKGISAKTIREIYQKLYHRSIASATQATHLHAQIQLLDAELLESQHIRLSLEHTVTEQRFYMDVDFVVTSTGYYSPEFSFLKYLKPLITTDQAGRWKVSQDYRLQHTAMGEIYVQNQEMHSHGVG
;
A
#
# COMPACT_ATOMS: atom_id res chain seq x y z
N GLN A 1 -3.66 -16.67 15.10
CA GLN A 1 -4.22 -17.83 14.38
C GLN A 1 -4.19 -17.53 12.89
N GLN A 2 -3.68 -18.47 12.09
CA GLN A 2 -3.54 -18.33 10.65
C GLN A 2 -4.91 -18.25 10.00
N VAL A 3 -5.12 -17.23 9.16
CA VAL A 3 -6.21 -17.14 8.19
C VAL A 3 -5.58 -17.30 6.79
N PRO A 4 -5.01 -18.48 6.45
CA PRO A 4 -3.98 -18.56 5.42
C PRO A 4 -4.49 -18.58 3.99
N GLU A 5 -5.69 -19.07 3.72
CA GLU A 5 -6.17 -19.27 2.34
C GLU A 5 -7.09 -18.17 1.83
N LYS A 6 -7.74 -17.45 2.75
CA LYS A 6 -8.74 -16.42 2.45
C LYS A 6 -8.23 -15.00 2.68
N CYS A 7 -7.09 -14.84 3.37
CA CYS A 7 -6.38 -13.56 3.53
C CYS A 7 -5.11 -13.61 2.69
N ILE A 8 -5.06 -12.83 1.62
CA ILE A 8 -4.06 -12.92 0.55
C ILE A 8 -3.30 -11.61 0.48
N HIS A 9 -1.98 -11.65 0.43
CA HIS A 9 -1.22 -10.46 0.12
C HIS A 9 -1.29 -10.13 -1.38
N SER A 10 -1.35 -8.84 -1.73
CA SER A 10 -1.46 -8.40 -3.14
C SER A 10 -0.35 -8.94 -4.05
N ALA A 11 0.85 -9.20 -3.51
CA ALA A 11 1.95 -9.83 -4.24
C ALA A 11 1.62 -11.26 -4.72
N GLU A 12 0.75 -11.97 -4.01
CA GLU A 12 0.36 -13.34 -4.33
C GLU A 12 -0.92 -13.41 -5.18
N TYR A 13 -1.64 -12.29 -5.28
CA TYR A 13 -2.94 -12.24 -5.94
C TYR A 13 -2.88 -12.71 -7.40
N LEU A 14 -1.94 -12.19 -8.18
CA LEU A 14 -1.83 -12.50 -9.62
C LEU A 14 -1.46 -13.96 -9.88
N THR A 15 -0.59 -14.54 -9.05
CA THR A 15 -0.07 -15.89 -9.23
C THR A 15 -1.01 -16.98 -8.74
N HIS A 16 -1.78 -16.72 -7.71
CA HIS A 16 -2.54 -17.77 -7.01
C HIS A 16 -4.05 -17.59 -7.06
N LYS A 17 -4.57 -16.39 -7.15
CA LYS A 17 -5.98 -16.11 -6.87
C LYS A 17 -6.71 -15.31 -7.96
N LYS A 18 -6.02 -14.82 -8.99
CA LYS A 18 -6.68 -14.10 -10.10
C LYS A 18 -7.77 -14.96 -10.73
N GLY A 19 -8.98 -14.40 -10.86
CA GLY A 19 -10.15 -15.10 -11.42
C GLY A 19 -10.81 -16.14 -10.51
N LYS A 20 -10.36 -16.28 -9.25
CA LYS A 20 -10.86 -17.30 -8.32
C LYS A 20 -11.66 -16.74 -7.14
N LEU A 21 -11.62 -15.41 -6.92
CA LEU A 21 -12.31 -14.77 -5.81
C LEU A 21 -13.75 -14.45 -6.17
N LYS A 22 -14.67 -14.85 -5.31
CA LYS A 22 -16.13 -14.62 -5.43
C LYS A 22 -16.70 -14.34 -4.04
N GLY A 23 -17.99 -14.00 -4.00
CA GLY A 23 -18.67 -13.69 -2.75
C GLY A 23 -18.37 -12.26 -2.30
N ASN A 24 -18.25 -12.06 -1.00
CA ASN A 24 -17.97 -10.76 -0.40
C ASN A 24 -16.44 -10.58 -0.27
N VAL A 25 -15.84 -9.76 -1.12
CA VAL A 25 -14.39 -9.57 -1.22
C VAL A 25 -13.99 -8.18 -0.75
N VAL A 26 -13.00 -8.11 0.13
CA VAL A 26 -12.42 -6.84 0.61
C VAL A 26 -11.00 -6.67 0.08
N VAL A 27 -10.69 -5.50 -0.46
CA VAL A 27 -9.33 -5.03 -0.76
C VAL A 27 -8.94 -3.99 0.29
N LEU A 28 -7.82 -4.21 0.99
CA LEU A 28 -7.29 -3.32 2.02
C LEU A 28 -6.04 -2.59 1.52
N GLY A 29 -6.08 -1.27 1.50
CA GLY A 29 -4.94 -0.42 1.13
C GLY A 29 -5.34 0.80 0.31
N SER A 30 -4.43 1.77 0.17
CA SER A 30 -4.65 3.02 -0.57
C SER A 30 -3.60 3.28 -1.67
N GLY A 31 -2.68 2.35 -1.89
CA GLY A 31 -1.60 2.51 -2.88
C GLY A 31 -1.89 1.84 -4.22
N GLN A 32 -0.89 1.87 -5.11
CA GLN A 32 -0.98 1.33 -6.46
C GLN A 32 -1.41 -0.15 -6.48
N SER A 33 -0.80 -0.99 -5.64
CA SER A 33 -1.12 -2.43 -5.61
C SER A 33 -2.57 -2.71 -5.25
N SER A 34 -3.16 -1.96 -4.29
CA SER A 34 -4.58 -2.11 -3.96
C SER A 34 -5.49 -1.65 -5.09
N ALA A 35 -5.11 -0.56 -5.78
CA ALA A 35 -5.86 -0.04 -6.91
C ALA A 35 -5.89 -1.01 -8.10
N GLU A 36 -4.76 -1.64 -8.42
CA GLU A 36 -4.66 -2.65 -9.49
C GLU A 36 -5.46 -3.92 -9.18
N VAL A 37 -5.37 -4.42 -7.94
CA VAL A 37 -6.18 -5.56 -7.50
C VAL A 37 -7.67 -5.22 -7.51
N PHE A 38 -8.03 -4.04 -7.01
CA PHE A 38 -9.42 -3.57 -7.05
C PHE A 38 -9.94 -3.49 -8.47
N LEU A 39 -9.18 -2.92 -9.40
CA LEU A 39 -9.55 -2.76 -10.79
C LEU A 39 -9.78 -4.12 -11.48
N ASP A 40 -8.89 -5.08 -11.26
CA ASP A 40 -9.00 -6.43 -11.80
C ASP A 40 -10.24 -7.17 -11.24
N LEU A 41 -10.49 -7.09 -9.92
CA LEU A 41 -11.69 -7.65 -9.28
C LEU A 41 -12.97 -6.97 -9.74
N PHE A 42 -12.94 -5.66 -9.94
CA PHE A 42 -14.06 -4.90 -10.47
C PHE A 42 -14.45 -5.33 -11.88
N ASP A 43 -13.46 -5.58 -12.75
CA ASP A 43 -13.70 -6.12 -14.09
C ASP A 43 -14.26 -7.53 -14.04
N GLN A 44 -13.76 -8.38 -13.13
CA GLN A 44 -14.30 -9.74 -12.94
C GLN A 44 -15.74 -9.75 -12.42
N GLN A 45 -16.11 -8.79 -11.58
CA GLN A 45 -17.47 -8.66 -11.06
C GLN A 45 -18.51 -8.45 -12.18
N TYR A 46 -18.11 -7.88 -13.31
CA TYR A 46 -18.97 -7.49 -14.43
C TYR A 46 -18.69 -8.26 -15.73
N GLN A 47 -18.22 -9.49 -15.66
CA GLN A 47 -17.77 -10.25 -16.81
C GLN A 47 -18.83 -10.53 -17.90
N HIS A 48 -20.13 -10.46 -17.55
CA HIS A 48 -21.20 -10.74 -18.50
C HIS A 48 -22.27 -9.62 -18.46
N ASP A 49 -22.60 -9.11 -19.65
CA ASP A 49 -23.74 -8.20 -19.90
C ASP A 49 -23.81 -6.89 -19.07
N GLY A 50 -22.71 -6.50 -18.44
CA GLY A 50 -22.67 -5.26 -17.65
C GLY A 50 -23.43 -5.30 -16.33
N VAL A 51 -23.95 -6.46 -15.94
CA VAL A 51 -24.60 -6.69 -14.65
C VAL A 51 -23.60 -7.35 -13.70
N PRO A 52 -23.46 -6.87 -12.45
CA PRO A 52 -22.59 -7.54 -11.49
C PRO A 52 -23.13 -8.95 -11.19
N ALA A 53 -22.22 -9.91 -10.99
CA ALA A 53 -22.59 -11.22 -10.51
C ALA A 53 -23.35 -11.07 -9.17
N ALA A 54 -24.49 -11.69 -9.04
CA ALA A 54 -25.39 -11.52 -7.88
C ALA A 54 -24.73 -11.90 -6.54
N ASP A 55 -23.75 -12.76 -6.60
CA ASP A 55 -22.98 -13.31 -5.47
C ASP A 55 -21.62 -12.63 -5.27
N PHE A 56 -21.29 -11.55 -6.03
CA PHE A 56 -19.99 -10.88 -5.93
C PHE A 56 -20.15 -9.42 -5.45
N LYS A 57 -19.83 -9.18 -4.18
CA LYS A 57 -19.71 -7.84 -3.60
C LYS A 57 -18.24 -7.48 -3.42
N LEU A 58 -17.87 -6.27 -3.82
CA LEU A 58 -16.49 -5.78 -3.75
C LEU A 58 -16.41 -4.54 -2.86
N HIS A 59 -15.54 -4.59 -1.87
CA HIS A 59 -15.27 -3.48 -0.98
C HIS A 59 -13.80 -3.07 -1.07
N TRP A 60 -13.54 -1.79 -1.19
CA TRP A 60 -12.19 -1.25 -1.12
C TRP A 60 -12.06 -0.35 0.11
N LEU A 61 -11.28 -0.78 1.09
CA LEU A 61 -11.12 -0.10 2.36
C LEU A 61 -9.72 0.51 2.50
N THR A 62 -9.65 1.73 3.01
CA THR A 62 -8.38 2.37 3.36
C THR A 62 -8.46 3.15 4.66
N ARG A 63 -7.38 3.10 5.45
CA ARG A 63 -7.19 3.93 6.64
C ARG A 63 -6.93 5.41 6.27
N SER A 64 -6.45 5.68 5.06
CA SER A 64 -6.19 7.02 4.56
C SER A 64 -7.48 7.83 4.42
N ASN A 65 -7.37 9.15 4.42
CA ASN A 65 -8.51 10.07 4.26
C ASN A 65 -9.21 9.95 2.90
N GLY A 66 -8.64 9.20 1.97
CA GLY A 66 -9.17 8.99 0.63
C GLY A 66 -8.22 8.18 -0.24
N PHE A 67 -8.59 8.06 -1.51
CA PHE A 67 -7.80 7.43 -2.55
C PHE A 67 -7.15 8.54 -3.40
N PHE A 68 -5.87 8.79 -3.19
CA PHE A 68 -5.16 9.92 -3.78
C PHE A 68 -4.20 9.49 -4.88
N PRO A 69 -4.04 10.31 -5.94
CA PRO A 69 -2.99 10.10 -6.91
C PRO A 69 -1.62 10.38 -6.31
N MET A 70 -0.58 9.71 -6.85
CA MET A 70 0.80 10.14 -6.63
C MET A 70 1.01 11.53 -7.25
N GLU A 71 1.78 12.38 -6.54
CA GLU A 71 2.08 13.74 -6.98
C GLU A 71 3.27 13.72 -7.96
N TYR A 72 2.97 13.58 -9.25
CA TYR A 72 3.95 13.55 -10.33
C TYR A 72 3.83 14.75 -11.27
N ALA A 73 3.30 15.88 -10.77
CA ALA A 73 3.35 17.14 -11.52
C ALA A 73 4.82 17.60 -11.71
N PRO A 74 5.15 18.27 -12.82
CA PRO A 74 6.55 18.65 -13.12
C PRO A 74 7.29 19.34 -11.99
N LEU A 75 6.64 20.26 -11.26
CA LEU A 75 7.26 20.94 -10.12
C LEU A 75 7.37 20.03 -8.88
N GLY A 76 6.46 19.08 -8.70
CA GLY A 76 6.55 18.06 -7.66
C GLY A 76 7.72 17.10 -7.88
N LEU A 77 8.05 16.80 -9.14
CA LEU A 77 9.18 15.94 -9.50
C LEU A 77 10.55 16.54 -9.18
N GLU A 78 10.64 17.85 -8.89
CA GLU A 78 11.88 18.46 -8.39
C GLU A 78 12.37 17.84 -7.08
N HIS A 79 11.50 17.21 -6.31
CA HIS A 79 11.88 16.44 -5.11
C HIS A 79 12.73 15.19 -5.42
N PHE A 80 12.81 14.77 -6.68
CA PHE A 80 13.69 13.69 -7.15
C PHE A 80 14.99 14.21 -7.78
N SER A 81 15.23 15.52 -7.73
CA SER A 81 16.45 16.11 -8.30
C SER A 81 17.66 15.90 -7.39
N PRO A 82 18.89 15.81 -7.95
CA PRO A 82 20.12 15.74 -7.15
C PRO A 82 20.28 16.92 -6.19
N ASN A 83 19.81 18.11 -6.58
CA ASN A 83 19.85 19.31 -5.74
C ASN A 83 18.98 19.15 -4.50
N TYR A 84 17.77 18.58 -4.66
CA TYR A 84 16.90 18.34 -3.54
C TYR A 84 17.47 17.24 -2.62
N THR A 85 17.97 16.15 -3.17
CA THR A 85 18.63 15.08 -2.39
C THR A 85 19.80 15.65 -1.56
N GLN A 86 20.63 16.53 -2.14
CA GLN A 86 21.72 17.17 -1.42
C GLN A 86 21.21 18.08 -0.29
N HIS A 87 20.13 18.84 -0.55
CA HIS A 87 19.47 19.67 0.47
C HIS A 87 18.91 18.80 1.59
N PHE A 88 18.14 17.76 1.26
CA PHE A 88 17.52 16.87 2.21
C PHE A 88 18.57 16.16 3.11
N TYR A 89 19.68 15.72 2.53
CA TYR A 89 20.77 15.08 3.27
C TYR A 89 21.31 15.95 4.42
N ARG A 90 21.36 17.26 4.24
CA ARG A 90 21.88 18.23 5.22
C ARG A 90 20.90 18.56 6.36
N LEU A 91 19.64 18.17 6.23
CA LEU A 91 18.63 18.41 7.27
C LEU A 91 18.94 17.59 8.53
N SER A 92 18.46 18.08 9.67
CA SER A 92 18.44 17.30 10.91
C SER A 92 17.48 16.11 10.80
N GLU A 93 17.66 15.09 11.61
CA GLU A 93 16.80 13.88 11.59
C GLU A 93 15.32 14.20 11.82
N THR A 94 15.02 15.18 12.70
CA THR A 94 13.66 15.65 12.93
C THR A 94 13.05 16.32 11.69
N GLN A 95 13.85 17.16 11.01
CA GLN A 95 13.40 17.81 9.77
C GLN A 95 13.19 16.79 8.64
N LYS A 96 14.10 15.82 8.48
CA LYS A 96 13.94 14.74 7.50
C LYS A 96 12.66 13.94 7.74
N ALA A 97 12.39 13.56 8.99
CA ALA A 97 11.17 12.83 9.34
C ALA A 97 9.89 13.62 9.04
N ALA A 98 9.87 14.93 9.32
CA ALA A 98 8.76 15.80 8.97
C ALA A 98 8.57 15.90 7.46
N GLN A 99 9.66 16.16 6.70
CA GLN A 99 9.60 16.25 5.24
C GLN A 99 9.07 14.94 4.60
N LEU A 100 9.57 13.78 5.01
CA LEU A 100 9.09 12.50 4.48
C LEU A 100 7.61 12.26 4.75
N LYS A 101 7.10 12.73 5.89
CA LYS A 101 5.67 12.64 6.21
C LYS A 101 4.84 13.52 5.27
N ASP A 102 5.27 14.77 5.07
CA ASP A 102 4.55 15.74 4.24
C ASP A 102 4.62 15.37 2.75
N GLN A 103 5.70 14.73 2.33
CA GLN A 103 5.93 14.28 0.95
C GLN A 103 5.41 12.87 0.66
N SER A 104 4.57 12.33 1.52
CA SER A 104 4.12 10.94 1.39
C SER A 104 3.45 10.61 0.04
N LEU A 105 2.78 11.56 -0.61
CA LEU A 105 2.17 11.37 -1.93
C LEU A 105 3.17 11.27 -3.08
N LEU A 106 4.44 11.59 -2.89
CA LEU A 106 5.48 11.35 -3.90
C LEU A 106 5.80 9.85 -4.06
N TYR A 107 5.45 9.01 -3.07
CA TYR A 107 5.79 7.58 -3.08
C TYR A 107 4.68 6.67 -2.53
N LYS A 108 3.57 7.22 -2.03
CA LYS A 108 2.45 6.48 -1.43
C LYS A 108 1.12 6.89 -2.05
N GLY A 109 0.91 6.61 -3.29
CA GLY A 109 -0.34 6.97 -3.96
C GLY A 109 -0.68 5.98 -5.06
N ILE A 110 -1.66 6.35 -5.86
CA ILE A 110 -2.11 5.63 -7.03
C ILE A 110 -1.66 6.40 -8.27
N SER A 111 -1.23 5.75 -9.34
CA SER A 111 -0.93 6.48 -10.58
C SER A 111 -2.17 7.24 -11.08
N ALA A 112 -1.98 8.45 -11.57
CA ALA A 112 -3.07 9.27 -12.11
C ALA A 112 -3.85 8.56 -13.23
N LYS A 113 -3.20 7.68 -13.98
CA LYS A 113 -3.82 6.83 -14.98
C LYS A 113 -4.78 5.82 -14.35
N THR A 114 -4.30 5.06 -13.38
CA THR A 114 -5.09 4.00 -12.72
C THR A 114 -6.30 4.58 -11.98
N ILE A 115 -6.12 5.67 -11.23
CA ILE A 115 -7.23 6.28 -10.49
C ILE A 115 -8.30 6.84 -11.44
N ARG A 116 -7.90 7.41 -12.58
CA ARG A 116 -8.83 7.89 -13.61
C ARG A 116 -9.59 6.74 -14.27
N GLU A 117 -8.93 5.63 -14.56
CA GLU A 117 -9.56 4.43 -15.10
C GLU A 117 -10.61 3.86 -14.14
N ILE A 118 -10.26 3.73 -12.86
CA ILE A 118 -11.21 3.29 -11.81
C ILE A 118 -12.41 4.22 -11.77
N TYR A 119 -12.19 5.54 -11.71
CA TYR A 119 -13.28 6.50 -11.67
C TYR A 119 -14.21 6.39 -12.89
N GLN A 120 -13.67 6.30 -14.10
CA GLN A 120 -14.45 6.16 -15.32
C GLN A 120 -15.30 4.88 -15.31
N LYS A 121 -14.72 3.75 -14.90
CA LYS A 121 -15.45 2.47 -14.80
C LYS A 121 -16.56 2.53 -13.75
N LEU A 122 -16.30 3.08 -12.56
CA LEU A 122 -17.31 3.29 -11.52
C LEU A 122 -18.45 4.20 -12.03
N TYR A 123 -18.10 5.30 -12.69
CA TYR A 123 -19.08 6.22 -13.27
C TYR A 123 -19.98 5.53 -14.31
N HIS A 124 -19.38 4.85 -15.28
CA HIS A 124 -20.16 4.12 -16.32
C HIS A 124 -21.11 3.07 -15.71
N ARG A 125 -20.65 2.35 -14.67
CA ARG A 125 -21.48 1.35 -13.99
C ARG A 125 -22.60 1.98 -13.17
N SER A 126 -22.37 3.12 -12.53
CA SER A 126 -23.40 3.83 -11.75
C SER A 126 -24.57 4.32 -12.62
N ILE A 127 -24.33 4.60 -13.90
CA ILE A 127 -25.41 4.98 -14.83
C ILE A 127 -26.22 3.75 -15.27
N ALA A 128 -25.56 2.59 -15.40
CA ALA A 128 -26.20 1.38 -15.96
C ALA A 128 -26.99 0.56 -14.93
N SER A 129 -26.80 0.77 -13.63
CA SER A 129 -27.42 -0.06 -12.59
C SER A 129 -27.72 0.74 -11.33
N ALA A 130 -28.95 0.55 -10.81
CA ALA A 130 -29.37 1.09 -9.52
C ALA A 130 -28.78 0.29 -8.32
N THR A 131 -28.29 -0.92 -8.53
CA THR A 131 -27.71 -1.78 -7.49
C THR A 131 -26.21 -1.59 -7.44
N GLN A 132 -25.70 -1.13 -6.28
CA GLN A 132 -24.28 -1.00 -6.04
C GLN A 132 -23.76 -2.30 -5.39
N ALA A 133 -22.98 -3.06 -6.14
CA ALA A 133 -22.25 -4.24 -5.64
C ALA A 133 -20.79 -3.90 -5.29
N THR A 134 -20.39 -2.64 -5.43
CA THR A 134 -19.03 -2.15 -5.21
C THR A 134 -19.05 -0.93 -4.31
N HIS A 135 -18.22 -0.95 -3.27
CA HIS A 135 -18.18 0.09 -2.24
C HIS A 135 -16.74 0.51 -1.95
N LEU A 136 -16.51 1.82 -1.90
CA LEU A 136 -15.24 2.43 -1.51
C LEU A 136 -15.40 3.08 -0.14
N HIS A 137 -14.52 2.73 0.79
CA HIS A 137 -14.57 3.23 2.17
C HIS A 137 -13.20 3.79 2.56
N ALA A 138 -13.13 5.10 2.70
CA ALA A 138 -11.98 5.78 3.27
C ALA A 138 -12.11 5.90 4.80
N GLN A 139 -11.00 6.18 5.47
CA GLN A 139 -10.93 6.37 6.93
C GLN A 139 -11.38 5.14 7.74
N ILE A 140 -11.21 3.94 7.18
CA ILE A 140 -11.54 2.68 7.84
C ILE A 140 -10.25 1.95 8.21
N GLN A 141 -10.04 1.76 9.50
CA GLN A 141 -8.95 0.98 10.05
C GLN A 141 -9.42 -0.44 10.39
N LEU A 142 -8.66 -1.42 9.92
CA LEU A 142 -8.81 -2.80 10.40
C LEU A 142 -8.16 -2.91 11.78
N LEU A 143 -8.93 -3.34 12.78
CA LEU A 143 -8.46 -3.59 14.14
C LEU A 143 -8.09 -5.05 14.35
N ASP A 144 -8.94 -5.97 13.85
CA ASP A 144 -8.76 -7.41 14.00
C ASP A 144 -9.47 -8.18 12.88
N ALA A 145 -9.08 -9.43 12.68
CA ALA A 145 -9.69 -10.35 11.74
C ALA A 145 -9.72 -11.77 12.31
N GLU A 146 -10.90 -12.38 12.36
CA GLU A 146 -11.09 -13.75 12.86
C GLU A 146 -11.80 -14.64 11.85
N LEU A 147 -11.40 -15.90 11.79
CA LEU A 147 -12.09 -16.91 10.98
C LEU A 147 -13.26 -17.48 11.80
N LEU A 148 -14.48 -17.34 11.28
CA LEU A 148 -15.69 -17.86 11.87
C LEU A 148 -15.89 -19.36 11.55
N GLU A 149 -16.71 -20.05 12.33
CA GLU A 149 -17.13 -21.45 12.04
C GLU A 149 -17.82 -21.57 10.67
N SER A 150 -18.54 -20.54 10.25
CA SER A 150 -19.16 -20.41 8.91
C SER A 150 -18.16 -20.30 7.76
N GLN A 151 -16.87 -20.32 8.04
CA GLN A 151 -15.80 -20.11 7.06
C GLN A 151 -15.73 -18.68 6.46
N HIS A 152 -16.49 -17.71 7.00
CA HIS A 152 -16.29 -16.31 6.68
C HIS A 152 -15.22 -15.71 7.59
N ILE A 153 -14.60 -14.62 7.12
CA ILE A 153 -13.70 -13.79 7.94
C ILE A 153 -14.51 -12.64 8.50
N ARG A 154 -14.55 -12.50 9.80
CA ARG A 154 -15.10 -11.31 10.47
C ARG A 154 -14.00 -10.28 10.62
N LEU A 155 -14.19 -9.13 10.01
CA LEU A 155 -13.33 -7.95 10.16
C LEU A 155 -13.91 -7.05 11.25
N SER A 156 -13.11 -6.73 12.26
CA SER A 156 -13.39 -5.67 13.23
C SER A 156 -12.83 -4.37 12.70
N LEU A 157 -13.69 -3.42 12.39
CA LEU A 157 -13.37 -2.18 11.70
C LEU A 157 -13.69 -0.96 12.57
N GLU A 158 -12.93 0.11 12.40
CA GLU A 158 -13.15 1.39 13.05
C GLU A 158 -13.03 2.54 12.04
N HIS A 159 -14.00 3.44 12.07
CA HIS A 159 -13.89 4.69 11.31
C HIS A 159 -12.98 5.66 12.08
N THR A 160 -11.82 6.02 11.50
CA THR A 160 -10.73 6.72 12.20
C THR A 160 -11.08 8.14 12.70
N VAL A 161 -12.13 8.75 12.19
CA VAL A 161 -12.55 10.11 12.58
C VAL A 161 -13.71 10.09 13.58
N THR A 162 -14.69 9.20 13.35
CA THR A 162 -15.88 9.10 14.24
C THR A 162 -15.70 8.10 15.36
N GLU A 163 -14.62 7.31 15.32
CA GLU A 163 -14.32 6.22 16.27
C GLU A 163 -15.44 5.15 16.36
N GLN A 164 -16.32 5.16 15.37
CA GLN A 164 -17.40 4.18 15.30
C GLN A 164 -16.84 2.82 14.88
N ARG A 165 -17.12 1.81 15.70
CA ARG A 165 -16.74 0.40 15.44
C ARG A 165 -17.89 -0.38 14.84
N PHE A 166 -17.56 -1.26 13.91
CA PHE A 166 -18.51 -2.15 13.27
C PHE A 166 -17.82 -3.42 12.77
N TYR A 167 -18.62 -4.40 12.39
CA TYR A 167 -18.13 -5.67 11.86
C TYR A 167 -18.54 -5.86 10.41
N MET A 168 -17.71 -6.55 9.66
CA MET A 168 -18.01 -6.96 8.29
C MET A 168 -17.58 -8.42 8.11
N ASP A 169 -18.53 -9.28 7.75
CA ASP A 169 -18.24 -10.68 7.44
C ASP A 169 -18.00 -10.83 5.94
N VAL A 170 -16.86 -11.40 5.56
CA VAL A 170 -16.39 -11.46 4.17
C VAL A 170 -15.85 -12.84 3.83
N ASP A 171 -15.82 -13.17 2.54
CA ASP A 171 -15.29 -14.44 2.05
C ASP A 171 -13.79 -14.38 1.84
N PHE A 172 -13.28 -13.25 1.34
CA PHE A 172 -11.87 -13.04 1.05
C PHE A 172 -11.41 -11.63 1.43
N VAL A 173 -10.16 -11.54 1.86
CA VAL A 173 -9.46 -10.28 2.10
C VAL A 173 -8.18 -10.26 1.29
N VAL A 174 -7.99 -9.23 0.44
CA VAL A 174 -6.71 -8.97 -0.22
C VAL A 174 -6.05 -7.79 0.46
N THR A 175 -4.90 -8.04 1.09
CA THR A 175 -4.14 -7.03 1.81
C THR A 175 -3.07 -6.40 0.92
N SER A 176 -3.08 -5.07 0.83
CA SER A 176 -2.07 -4.27 0.13
C SER A 176 -1.52 -3.21 1.08
N THR A 177 -1.06 -3.67 2.25
CA THR A 177 -0.61 -2.81 3.36
C THR A 177 0.83 -2.35 3.22
N GLY A 178 1.44 -2.60 2.09
CA GLY A 178 2.83 -2.25 1.77
C GLY A 178 3.80 -3.39 1.99
N TYR A 179 5.07 -3.08 1.77
CA TYR A 179 6.17 -4.01 1.91
C TYR A 179 7.09 -3.54 3.03
N TYR A 180 7.70 -4.46 3.72
CA TYR A 180 8.81 -4.19 4.61
C TYR A 180 10.11 -4.68 3.97
N SER A 181 11.21 -4.04 4.30
CA SER A 181 12.52 -4.49 3.84
C SER A 181 12.88 -5.80 4.53
N PRO A 182 13.10 -6.88 3.77
CA PRO A 182 13.50 -8.15 4.37
C PRO A 182 14.89 -8.02 5.03
N GLU A 183 15.13 -8.83 6.05
CA GLU A 183 16.49 -9.03 6.52
C GLU A 183 17.27 -9.80 5.45
N PHE A 184 18.30 -9.16 4.91
CA PHE A 184 19.14 -9.80 3.91
C PHE A 184 20.09 -10.82 4.58
N SER A 185 19.84 -12.10 4.36
CA SER A 185 20.62 -13.19 4.98
C SER A 185 22.14 -13.11 4.63
N PHE A 186 22.47 -12.60 3.44
CA PHE A 186 23.86 -12.41 3.02
C PHE A 186 24.58 -11.31 3.82
N LEU A 187 23.86 -10.39 4.47
CA LEU A 187 24.44 -9.36 5.35
C LEU A 187 24.65 -9.85 6.79
N LYS A 188 24.32 -11.09 7.13
CA LYS A 188 24.39 -11.61 8.50
C LYS A 188 25.73 -11.33 9.18
N TYR A 189 26.82 -11.53 8.46
CA TYR A 189 28.19 -11.32 8.98
C TYR A 189 28.62 -9.84 8.95
N LEU A 190 28.02 -9.03 8.13
CA LEU A 190 28.31 -7.59 8.04
C LEU A 190 27.47 -6.77 9.03
N LYS A 191 26.28 -7.25 9.39
CA LYS A 191 25.32 -6.53 10.27
C LYS A 191 25.96 -5.97 11.55
N PRO A 192 26.82 -6.71 12.29
CA PRO A 192 27.50 -6.19 13.48
C PRO A 192 28.52 -5.09 13.19
N LEU A 193 28.99 -4.97 11.94
CA LEU A 193 30.02 -4.02 11.51
C LEU A 193 29.40 -2.73 10.91
N ILE A 194 28.08 -2.74 10.63
CA ILE A 194 27.36 -1.59 10.07
C ILE A 194 27.09 -0.56 11.17
N THR A 195 27.41 0.70 10.87
CA THR A 195 27.08 1.82 11.76
C THR A 195 25.63 2.22 11.58
N THR A 196 24.90 2.36 12.68
CA THR A 196 23.49 2.79 12.68
C THR A 196 23.33 4.15 13.37
N ASP A 197 22.21 4.81 13.08
CA ASP A 197 21.76 6.00 13.80
C ASP A 197 21.04 5.61 15.12
N GLN A 198 20.53 6.61 15.84
CA GLN A 198 19.81 6.40 17.11
C GLN A 198 18.50 5.60 16.96
N ALA A 199 17.92 5.57 15.75
CA ALA A 199 16.72 4.80 15.42
C ALA A 199 17.04 3.39 14.86
N GLY A 200 18.32 2.98 14.85
CA GLY A 200 18.77 1.69 14.33
C GLY A 200 18.83 1.61 12.80
N ARG A 201 18.68 2.73 12.09
CA ARG A 201 18.75 2.79 10.62
C ARG A 201 20.21 2.94 10.19
N TRP A 202 20.55 2.41 9.03
CA TRP A 202 21.90 2.46 8.50
C TRP A 202 22.39 3.90 8.28
N LYS A 203 23.59 4.19 8.72
CA LYS A 203 24.24 5.45 8.36
C LYS A 203 24.82 5.34 6.96
N VAL A 204 24.28 6.20 6.08
CA VAL A 204 24.68 6.28 4.66
C VAL A 204 25.28 7.66 4.42
N SER A 205 26.47 7.74 3.83
CA SER A 205 27.10 9.01 3.46
C SER A 205 26.41 9.63 2.24
N GLN A 206 26.68 10.89 1.98
CA GLN A 206 26.03 11.65 0.88
C GLN A 206 26.25 11.02 -0.51
N ASP A 207 27.31 10.26 -0.67
CA ASP A 207 27.67 9.51 -1.89
C ASP A 207 27.16 8.05 -1.85
N TYR A 208 26.15 7.78 -1.03
CA TYR A 208 25.45 6.49 -0.90
C TYR A 208 26.31 5.36 -0.32
N ARG A 209 27.47 5.63 0.27
CA ARG A 209 28.27 4.61 0.94
C ARG A 209 27.72 4.28 2.32
N LEU A 210 27.59 2.99 2.58
CA LEU A 210 27.24 2.48 3.90
C LEU A 210 28.42 2.70 4.86
N GLN A 211 28.17 3.27 6.04
CA GLN A 211 29.20 3.38 7.07
C GLN A 211 29.36 2.05 7.81
N HIS A 212 30.54 1.48 7.74
CA HIS A 212 30.87 0.19 8.36
C HIS A 212 32.39 0.09 8.64
N THR A 213 32.78 -0.93 9.43
CA THR A 213 34.18 -1.21 9.81
C THR A 213 34.82 -2.38 9.03
N ALA A 214 34.07 -2.99 8.10
CA ALA A 214 34.59 -4.04 7.23
C ALA A 214 35.52 -3.49 6.17
N MET A 215 36.27 -4.36 5.49
CA MET A 215 37.10 -3.98 4.34
C MET A 215 36.21 -3.82 3.08
N GLY A 216 36.64 -2.88 2.22
CA GLY A 216 35.93 -2.58 0.97
C GLY A 216 34.85 -1.52 1.13
N GLU A 217 34.18 -1.17 0.02
CA GLU A 217 33.14 -0.17 -0.03
C GLU A 217 31.80 -0.86 -0.34
N ILE A 218 30.73 -0.45 0.34
CA ILE A 218 29.38 -0.94 0.14
C ILE A 218 28.49 0.28 -0.15
N TYR A 219 27.77 0.22 -1.25
CA TYR A 219 26.81 1.26 -1.65
C TYR A 219 25.38 0.80 -1.39
N VAL A 220 24.55 1.73 -0.93
CA VAL A 220 23.14 1.48 -0.61
C VAL A 220 22.28 2.03 -1.71
N GLN A 221 21.29 1.25 -2.15
CA GLN A 221 20.28 1.65 -3.11
C GLN A 221 18.89 1.17 -2.65
N ASN A 222 17.91 2.07 -2.66
CA ASN A 222 16.52 1.84 -2.24
C ASN A 222 16.32 1.52 -0.74
N GLN A 223 17.29 1.86 0.12
CA GLN A 223 17.21 1.71 1.58
C GLN A 223 17.57 3.02 2.30
N GLU A 224 17.87 4.07 1.55
CA GLU A 224 18.43 5.34 2.01
C GLU A 224 17.42 6.47 2.13
N MET A 225 16.14 6.24 1.92
CA MET A 225 15.08 7.28 1.95
C MET A 225 15.14 8.13 3.22
N HIS A 226 15.49 7.55 4.37
CA HIS A 226 15.60 8.26 5.64
C HIS A 226 16.73 9.29 5.66
N SER A 227 17.74 9.18 4.78
CA SER A 227 18.90 10.07 4.71
C SER A 227 18.93 10.93 3.44
N HIS A 228 18.39 10.45 2.32
CA HIS A 228 18.47 11.06 1.00
C HIS A 228 17.13 11.59 0.47
N GLY A 229 16.02 11.28 1.12
CA GLY A 229 14.69 11.65 0.66
C GLY A 229 14.09 10.63 -0.30
N VAL A 230 13.20 11.11 -1.17
CA VAL A 230 12.43 10.27 -2.09
C VAL A 230 13.09 10.06 -3.46
N GLY A 231 14.21 10.74 -3.70
CA GLY A 231 14.94 10.70 -4.97
C GLY A 231 16.08 9.70 -5.02
#